data_ecb7e63075e7a9435aa099efeec6845c
#
_entry.id   ecb7e63075e7a9435aa099efeec6845c
#
_cell.length_a   1.000
_cell.length_b   1.000
_cell.length_c   1.000
_cell.angle_alpha   90.00
_cell.angle_beta   90.00
_cell.angle_gamma   90.00
#
_symmetry.space_group_name_H-M   'P 1'
#
loop_
_entity.id
_entity.type
_entity.pdbx_description
1 polymer ?
#
loop_
_entity_poly.entity_id
_entity_poly.type
_entity_poly.pdbx_seq_one_letter_code
_entity_poly.pdbx_strand_id
1 'polypeptide(L)'
;MKINRHILDNGLRLVHSQDESTQMVALNILYNVGARDEDPEHTGFAHLFEHLMFGGSVNIPDYDMPLQLAGGENNAWTNNDITNYYLTVPRQNVETGFWLESDRMLSLDFSERSLEVQRGVVMEEFKQRCLNQPYGDVGHLLRPLAYQTHPYQWPTIGKELSHIANATLEEVKAFFFRFYAPNNAILAVTGNISFEEAVALTEKWFASIPHREVPLRNLPQEQEQTEERRLTVERNVPLDALFMAYHMPDHRHPDYYAFDILSDVLSNGRSSRLNQRLVQQKQLFSSIDAYISGSVDAGLFHISGKPSAGVTLEQAEAAVREELERLQQELVDEQELEKVKNKFESTQIFGNINYLNVATNLAWFELLGRAEDMEKEVERYRSVTAEQLRTVAQSAFRKENGVVLYYKTVSYTHLRAHETVLDL
;
A
#
# COMPACT_ATOMS: atom_id res chain seq x y z
N MET A 1 -8.16 3.80 24.45
CA MET A 1 -6.68 3.70 24.59
C MET A 1 -6.13 5.07 24.98
N LYS A 2 -5.07 5.15 25.81
CA LYS A 2 -4.45 6.46 26.13
C LYS A 2 -3.34 6.74 25.12
N ILE A 3 -3.48 7.81 24.35
CA ILE A 3 -2.53 8.26 23.35
C ILE A 3 -1.79 9.49 23.89
N ASN A 4 -0.48 9.42 23.95
CA ASN A 4 0.39 10.50 24.41
C ASN A 4 1.23 11.01 23.22
N ARG A 5 1.62 12.30 23.25
CA ARG A 5 2.46 12.93 22.22
C ARG A 5 3.58 13.72 22.81
N HIS A 6 4.69 13.74 22.10
CA HIS A 6 5.80 14.65 22.34
C HIS A 6 6.42 15.03 20.99
N ILE A 7 6.84 16.28 20.87
CA ILE A 7 7.51 16.77 19.65
C ILE A 7 8.86 17.28 20.04
N LEU A 8 9.92 16.73 19.43
CA LEU A 8 11.29 17.17 19.65
C LEU A 8 11.54 18.53 18.95
N ASP A 9 12.54 19.27 19.40
CA ASP A 9 12.94 20.57 18.79
C ASP A 9 13.31 20.43 17.30
N ASN A 10 13.80 19.24 16.89
CA ASN A 10 14.12 18.95 15.49
C ASN A 10 12.87 18.57 14.65
N GLY A 11 11.68 18.55 15.25
CA GLY A 11 10.42 18.30 14.58
C GLY A 11 9.98 16.84 14.52
N LEU A 12 10.74 15.89 15.08
CA LEU A 12 10.29 14.49 15.18
C LEU A 12 9.07 14.41 16.10
N ARG A 13 8.01 13.76 15.62
CA ARG A 13 6.76 13.55 16.36
C ARG A 13 6.78 12.16 16.99
N LEU A 14 6.79 12.09 18.31
CA LEU A 14 6.58 10.85 19.06
C LEU A 14 5.09 10.71 19.37
N VAL A 15 4.52 9.55 19.03
CA VAL A 15 3.18 9.11 19.45
C VAL A 15 3.34 7.82 20.25
N HIS A 16 2.68 7.74 21.41
CA HIS A 16 2.88 6.66 22.35
C HIS A 16 1.58 6.10 22.89
N SER A 17 1.50 4.79 23.05
CA SER A 17 0.44 4.11 23.80
C SER A 17 1.01 2.94 24.59
N GLN A 18 0.84 2.98 25.91
CA GLN A 18 1.32 1.93 26.82
C GLN A 18 0.39 0.73 26.83
N ASP A 19 0.97 -0.47 26.78
CA ASP A 19 0.30 -1.76 27.02
C ASP A 19 1.16 -2.62 27.96
N GLU A 20 0.74 -2.70 29.22
CA GLU A 20 1.43 -3.47 30.26
C GLU A 20 1.13 -4.98 30.18
N SER A 21 0.21 -5.41 29.33
CA SER A 21 -0.17 -6.82 29.18
C SER A 21 0.87 -7.64 28.41
N THR A 22 1.75 -6.97 27.65
CA THR A 22 2.85 -7.58 26.90
C THR A 22 4.19 -7.36 27.58
N GLN A 23 5.21 -8.16 27.24
CA GLN A 23 6.61 -7.93 27.60
C GLN A 23 7.42 -7.38 26.44
N MET A 24 6.76 -6.97 25.37
CA MET A 24 7.38 -6.48 24.14
C MET A 24 7.10 -4.99 23.98
N VAL A 25 7.94 -4.35 23.17
CA VAL A 25 7.76 -2.97 22.69
C VAL A 25 7.89 -2.96 21.18
N ALA A 26 7.02 -2.22 20.50
CA ALA A 26 7.15 -1.93 19.09
C ALA A 26 7.58 -0.47 18.90
N LEU A 27 8.56 -0.27 18.02
CA LEU A 27 8.91 1.03 17.46
C LEU A 27 8.53 1.01 15.98
N ASN A 28 7.75 1.99 15.56
CA ASN A 28 7.36 2.17 14.16
C ASN A 28 7.72 3.57 13.72
N ILE A 29 8.60 3.70 12.73
CA ILE A 29 8.95 4.99 12.14
C ILE A 29 8.35 5.08 10.75
N LEU A 30 7.44 6.02 10.58
CA LEU A 30 6.80 6.36 9.34
C LEU A 30 7.43 7.63 8.78
N TYR A 31 8.07 7.52 7.62
CA TYR A 31 8.53 8.67 6.85
C TYR A 31 7.45 9.06 5.84
N ASN A 32 7.12 10.35 5.83
CA ASN A 32 6.14 10.92 4.89
C ASN A 32 6.79 11.12 3.51
N VAL A 33 7.17 10.02 2.89
CA VAL A 33 7.75 9.93 1.55
C VAL A 33 7.42 8.58 0.94
N GLY A 34 6.98 8.58 -0.31
CA GLY A 34 6.63 7.37 -1.06
C GLY A 34 6.86 7.58 -2.55
N ALA A 35 6.34 6.66 -3.36
CA ALA A 35 6.56 6.71 -4.82
C ALA A 35 6.02 8.01 -5.47
N ARG A 36 5.04 8.69 -4.88
CA ARG A 36 4.53 9.97 -5.40
C ARG A 36 5.50 11.13 -5.31
N ASP A 37 6.55 11.00 -4.48
CA ASP A 37 7.55 12.04 -4.25
C ASP A 37 8.75 11.92 -5.20
N GLU A 38 8.72 10.92 -6.08
CA GLU A 38 9.78 10.62 -7.04
C GLU A 38 9.71 11.52 -8.26
N ASP A 39 10.86 11.70 -8.91
CA ASP A 39 10.92 12.29 -10.23
C ASP A 39 10.40 11.28 -11.27
N PRO A 40 9.54 11.68 -12.22
CA PRO A 40 9.05 10.77 -13.27
C PRO A 40 10.12 10.05 -14.10
N GLU A 41 11.33 10.60 -14.19
CA GLU A 41 12.48 10.00 -14.88
C GLU A 41 13.39 9.17 -13.94
N HIS A 42 13.09 9.17 -12.60
CA HIS A 42 13.86 8.47 -11.57
C HIS A 42 12.92 7.79 -10.56
N THR A 43 12.10 6.87 -11.04
CA THR A 43 11.09 6.18 -10.21
C THR A 43 11.63 4.91 -9.56
N GLY A 44 11.00 4.47 -8.47
CA GLY A 44 11.40 3.31 -7.67
C GLY A 44 12.40 3.65 -6.55
N PHE A 45 12.73 4.94 -6.38
CA PHE A 45 13.69 5.39 -5.36
C PHE A 45 13.17 5.18 -3.93
N ALA A 46 11.89 5.44 -3.67
CA ALA A 46 11.32 5.21 -2.34
C ALA A 46 11.44 3.73 -1.93
N HIS A 47 11.20 2.81 -2.85
CA HIS A 47 11.38 1.38 -2.63
C HIS A 47 12.87 0.99 -2.53
N LEU A 48 13.74 1.56 -3.36
CA LEU A 48 15.18 1.35 -3.22
C LEU A 48 15.68 1.79 -1.83
N PHE A 49 15.13 2.89 -1.29
CA PHE A 49 15.45 3.35 0.06
C PHE A 49 14.95 2.41 1.15
N GLU A 50 13.80 1.75 0.97
CA GLU A 50 13.38 0.70 1.89
C GLU A 50 14.51 -0.33 2.10
N HIS A 51 15.14 -0.77 1.01
CA HIS A 51 16.27 -1.71 1.05
C HIS A 51 17.56 -1.07 1.58
N LEU A 52 17.91 0.13 1.12
CA LEU A 52 19.15 0.81 1.53
C LEU A 52 19.22 1.06 3.02
N MET A 53 18.09 1.30 3.68
CA MET A 53 18.02 1.53 5.13
C MET A 53 18.44 0.32 5.98
N PHE A 54 18.53 -0.87 5.38
CA PHE A 54 19.09 -2.08 6.00
C PHE A 54 20.54 -2.37 5.58
N GLY A 55 21.07 -1.58 4.65
CA GLY A 55 22.42 -1.75 4.10
C GLY A 55 23.56 -1.21 4.95
N GLY A 56 23.27 -0.77 6.18
CA GLY A 56 24.21 -0.16 7.11
C GLY A 56 24.07 1.36 7.20
N SER A 57 24.37 1.88 8.38
CA SER A 57 24.34 3.29 8.71
C SER A 57 25.72 3.78 9.14
N VAL A 58 25.86 5.09 9.40
CA VAL A 58 27.15 5.73 9.62
C VAL A 58 27.97 5.11 10.75
N ASN A 59 27.34 4.62 11.83
CA ASN A 59 28.00 4.00 12.96
C ASN A 59 27.69 2.48 13.10
N ILE A 60 26.69 1.97 12.35
CA ILE A 60 26.20 0.60 12.48
C ILE A 60 26.24 -0.07 11.11
N PRO A 61 27.29 -0.86 10.82
CA PRO A 61 27.47 -1.49 9.52
C PRO A 61 26.48 -2.64 9.25
N ASP A 62 25.91 -3.23 10.29
CA ASP A 62 24.94 -4.33 10.23
C ASP A 62 23.79 -4.01 11.18
N TYR A 63 22.61 -3.74 10.62
CA TYR A 63 21.41 -3.40 11.38
C TYR A 63 20.79 -4.62 12.08
N ASP A 64 20.79 -5.77 11.41
CA ASP A 64 20.05 -6.95 11.86
C ASP A 64 20.73 -7.66 13.03
N MET A 65 22.07 -7.75 13.03
CA MET A 65 22.81 -8.48 14.04
C MET A 65 22.54 -7.97 15.47
N PRO A 66 22.69 -6.68 15.80
CA PRO A 66 22.41 -6.19 17.15
C PRO A 66 20.93 -6.32 17.52
N LEU A 67 20.00 -6.21 16.58
CA LEU A 67 18.58 -6.42 16.85
C LEU A 67 18.27 -7.87 17.19
N GLN A 68 18.80 -8.83 16.43
CA GLN A 68 18.65 -10.26 16.71
C GLN A 68 19.25 -10.66 18.05
N LEU A 69 20.42 -10.12 18.40
CA LEU A 69 21.04 -10.34 19.72
C LEU A 69 20.20 -9.76 20.86
N ALA A 70 19.45 -8.68 20.60
CA ALA A 70 18.49 -8.12 21.54
C ALA A 70 17.17 -8.90 21.60
N GLY A 71 16.99 -9.94 20.78
CA GLY A 71 15.76 -10.72 20.68
C GLY A 71 14.65 -10.01 19.93
N GLY A 72 14.99 -9.08 19.06
CA GLY A 72 14.05 -8.32 18.24
C GLY A 72 13.94 -8.84 16.81
N GLU A 73 12.94 -8.35 16.12
CA GLU A 73 12.68 -8.57 14.70
C GLU A 73 12.25 -7.25 14.04
N ASN A 74 12.43 -7.13 12.76
CA ASN A 74 12.08 -5.92 11.99
C ASN A 74 11.46 -6.27 10.65
N ASN A 75 10.85 -5.28 10.05
CA ASN A 75 10.48 -5.26 8.64
C ASN A 75 10.23 -3.82 8.17
N ALA A 76 9.98 -3.65 6.86
CA ALA A 76 9.60 -2.39 6.27
C ALA A 76 8.64 -2.60 5.10
N TRP A 77 7.99 -1.52 4.68
CA TRP A 77 7.21 -1.48 3.46
C TRP A 77 7.08 -0.05 2.93
N THR A 78 6.93 0.05 1.62
CA THR A 78 6.74 1.31 0.91
C THR A 78 5.48 1.25 0.07
N ASN A 79 4.75 2.35 0.02
CA ASN A 79 3.65 2.53 -0.90
C ASN A 79 3.77 3.85 -1.67
N ASN A 80 2.70 4.31 -2.27
CA ASN A 80 2.72 5.57 -3.01
C ASN A 80 3.03 6.79 -2.11
N ASP A 81 2.66 6.74 -0.84
CA ASP A 81 2.59 7.90 0.06
C ASP A 81 3.66 7.92 1.14
N ILE A 82 4.03 6.75 1.64
CA ILE A 82 4.89 6.60 2.81
C ILE A 82 5.88 5.45 2.66
N THR A 83 6.98 5.55 3.40
CA THR A 83 7.89 4.46 3.69
C THR A 83 7.88 4.22 5.20
N ASN A 84 7.61 3.00 5.61
CA ASN A 84 7.38 2.63 7.00
C ASN A 84 8.36 1.55 7.43
N TYR A 85 9.02 1.78 8.54
CA TYR A 85 9.94 0.83 9.17
C TYR A 85 9.44 0.51 10.57
N TYR A 86 9.56 -0.73 10.96
CA TYR A 86 9.20 -1.13 12.31
C TYR A 86 10.11 -2.22 12.85
N LEU A 87 10.22 -2.25 14.14
CA LEU A 87 10.83 -3.33 14.88
C LEU A 87 10.02 -3.66 16.13
N THR A 88 10.16 -4.88 16.59
CA THR A 88 9.70 -5.31 17.91
C THR A 88 10.87 -5.84 18.71
N VAL A 89 10.87 -5.58 20.01
CA VAL A 89 11.98 -5.96 20.88
C VAL A 89 11.46 -6.21 22.30
N PRO A 90 12.05 -7.17 23.07
CA PRO A 90 11.75 -7.32 24.48
C PRO A 90 11.98 -6.02 25.25
N ARG A 91 11.10 -5.73 26.21
CA ARG A 91 11.09 -4.52 27.04
C ARG A 91 12.47 -4.16 27.62
N GLN A 92 13.22 -5.16 28.13
CA GLN A 92 14.53 -4.94 28.74
C GLN A 92 15.61 -4.48 27.75
N ASN A 93 15.39 -4.70 26.45
CA ASN A 93 16.33 -4.36 25.38
C ASN A 93 15.80 -3.23 24.48
N VAL A 94 14.76 -2.50 24.91
CA VAL A 94 14.07 -1.48 24.10
C VAL A 94 15.00 -0.40 23.57
N GLU A 95 16.02 -0.02 24.33
CA GLU A 95 16.96 1.02 23.93
C GLU A 95 17.75 0.67 22.67
N THR A 96 17.98 -0.63 22.39
CA THR A 96 18.59 -1.09 21.13
C THR A 96 17.79 -0.61 19.92
N GLY A 97 16.45 -0.65 20.00
CA GLY A 97 15.59 -0.15 18.92
C GLY A 97 15.76 1.35 18.67
N PHE A 98 15.78 2.16 19.73
CA PHE A 98 15.99 3.62 19.60
C PHE A 98 17.37 3.95 19.01
N TRP A 99 18.40 3.25 19.45
CA TRP A 99 19.75 3.39 18.92
C TRP A 99 19.83 3.07 17.42
N LEU A 100 19.31 1.91 17.00
CA LEU A 100 19.33 1.48 15.60
C LEU A 100 18.57 2.46 14.68
N GLU A 101 17.36 2.84 15.08
CA GLU A 101 16.50 3.72 14.29
C GLU A 101 17.07 5.15 14.18
N SER A 102 17.68 5.66 15.25
CA SER A 102 18.26 6.98 15.24
C SER A 102 19.51 7.06 14.37
N ASP A 103 20.33 6.02 14.35
CA ASP A 103 21.58 6.02 13.57
C ASP A 103 21.27 6.01 12.06
N ARG A 104 20.32 5.19 11.60
CA ARG A 104 19.94 5.21 10.19
C ARG A 104 19.18 6.47 9.78
N MET A 105 18.47 7.16 10.69
CA MET A 105 17.88 8.48 10.43
C MET A 105 18.96 9.57 10.33
N LEU A 106 20.04 9.45 11.09
CA LEU A 106 21.16 10.38 11.05
C LEU A 106 21.84 10.35 9.69
N SER A 107 22.30 9.19 9.26
CA SER A 107 22.91 8.98 7.95
C SER A 107 23.10 7.49 7.66
N LEU A 108 22.93 7.11 6.40
CA LEU A 108 23.37 5.81 5.92
C LEU A 108 24.88 5.79 5.64
N ASP A 109 25.45 4.62 5.45
CA ASP A 109 26.85 4.42 5.04
C ASP A 109 27.16 5.07 3.67
N PHE A 110 26.19 5.06 2.75
CA PHE A 110 26.32 5.62 1.40
C PHE A 110 27.56 5.14 0.65
N SER A 111 27.91 3.86 0.81
CA SER A 111 28.99 3.25 0.03
C SER A 111 28.49 2.78 -1.35
N GLU A 112 29.39 2.86 -2.36
CA GLU A 112 29.11 2.31 -3.69
C GLU A 112 28.76 0.82 -3.62
N ARG A 113 29.38 0.08 -2.70
CA ARG A 113 29.10 -1.33 -2.49
C ARG A 113 27.68 -1.57 -1.98
N SER A 114 27.21 -0.80 -1.00
CA SER A 114 25.85 -0.92 -0.46
C SER A 114 24.82 -0.61 -1.55
N LEU A 115 25.04 0.48 -2.32
CA LEU A 115 24.17 0.83 -3.43
C LEU A 115 24.13 -0.29 -4.50
N GLU A 116 25.28 -0.83 -4.91
CA GLU A 116 25.33 -1.88 -5.93
C GLU A 116 24.57 -3.14 -5.49
N VAL A 117 24.75 -3.55 -4.23
CA VAL A 117 24.06 -4.72 -3.67
C VAL A 117 22.54 -4.50 -3.68
N GLN A 118 22.06 -3.40 -3.10
CA GLN A 118 20.62 -3.15 -2.98
C GLN A 118 19.96 -2.87 -4.32
N ARG A 119 20.66 -2.17 -5.23
CA ARG A 119 20.23 -2.01 -6.61
C ARG A 119 20.03 -3.34 -7.31
N GLY A 120 20.97 -4.28 -7.14
CA GLY A 120 20.87 -5.64 -7.67
C GLY A 120 19.66 -6.40 -7.11
N VAL A 121 19.39 -6.29 -5.80
CA VAL A 121 18.23 -6.91 -5.15
C VAL A 121 16.92 -6.35 -5.71
N VAL A 122 16.77 -5.02 -5.74
CA VAL A 122 15.54 -4.37 -6.25
C VAL A 122 15.32 -4.66 -7.74
N MET A 123 16.37 -4.68 -8.54
CA MET A 123 16.27 -5.05 -9.96
C MET A 123 15.80 -6.50 -10.15
N GLU A 124 16.28 -7.42 -9.33
CA GLU A 124 15.82 -8.81 -9.39
C GLU A 124 14.37 -8.95 -8.93
N GLU A 125 13.98 -8.23 -7.89
CA GLU A 125 12.60 -8.17 -7.43
C GLU A 125 11.66 -7.61 -8.52
N PHE A 126 12.08 -6.54 -9.21
CA PHE A 126 11.33 -6.00 -10.35
C PHE A 126 11.11 -7.06 -11.42
N LYS A 127 12.17 -7.78 -11.81
CA LYS A 127 12.05 -8.86 -12.80
C LYS A 127 11.10 -9.96 -12.31
N GLN A 128 11.24 -10.40 -11.08
CA GLN A 128 10.40 -11.47 -10.53
C GLN A 128 8.94 -11.03 -10.45
N ARG A 129 8.65 -9.85 -9.91
CA ARG A 129 7.29 -9.37 -9.69
C ARG A 129 6.59 -8.88 -10.95
N CYS A 130 7.32 -8.21 -11.86
CA CYS A 130 6.72 -7.54 -13.00
C CYS A 130 6.89 -8.26 -14.32
N LEU A 131 8.01 -8.98 -14.54
CA LEU A 131 8.33 -9.58 -15.83
C LEU A 131 8.15 -11.10 -15.87
N ASN A 132 8.47 -11.80 -14.77
CA ASN A 132 8.57 -13.25 -14.75
C ASN A 132 7.35 -13.98 -14.19
N GLN A 133 6.36 -13.24 -13.66
CA GLN A 133 5.13 -13.86 -13.17
C GLN A 133 3.92 -13.47 -14.02
N PRO A 134 2.94 -14.38 -14.18
CA PRO A 134 1.69 -14.05 -14.87
C PRO A 134 1.01 -12.82 -14.24
N TYR A 135 0.55 -11.90 -15.09
CA TYR A 135 -0.12 -10.64 -14.70
C TYR A 135 0.75 -9.66 -13.90
N GLY A 136 2.07 -9.85 -13.86
CA GLY A 136 2.97 -9.00 -13.07
C GLY A 136 3.03 -7.54 -13.52
N ASP A 137 2.79 -7.27 -14.80
CA ASP A 137 2.81 -5.93 -15.38
C ASP A 137 1.46 -5.17 -15.30
N VAL A 138 0.43 -5.75 -14.67
CA VAL A 138 -0.90 -5.12 -14.57
C VAL A 138 -0.83 -3.72 -13.95
N GLY A 139 -0.04 -3.53 -12.89
CA GLY A 139 0.15 -2.22 -12.27
C GLY A 139 0.75 -1.19 -13.23
N HIS A 140 1.69 -1.60 -14.07
CA HIS A 140 2.33 -0.76 -15.09
C HIS A 140 1.39 -0.41 -16.26
N LEU A 141 0.37 -1.22 -16.50
CA LEU A 141 -0.62 -1.00 -17.56
C LEU A 141 -1.84 -0.22 -17.07
N LEU A 142 -2.38 -0.57 -15.90
CA LEU A 142 -3.64 -0.01 -15.40
C LEU A 142 -3.44 1.40 -14.81
N ARG A 143 -2.35 1.63 -14.07
CA ARG A 143 -2.10 2.92 -13.42
C ARG A 143 -1.97 4.09 -14.40
N PRO A 144 -1.19 4.00 -15.50
CA PRO A 144 -1.12 5.09 -16.50
C PRO A 144 -2.42 5.33 -17.26
N LEU A 145 -3.32 4.33 -17.32
CA LEU A 145 -4.66 4.54 -17.85
C LEU A 145 -5.55 5.33 -16.89
N ALA A 146 -5.44 5.06 -15.59
CA ALA A 146 -6.19 5.74 -14.56
C ALA A 146 -5.65 7.16 -14.31
N TYR A 147 -4.36 7.29 -14.10
CA TYR A 147 -3.70 8.55 -13.77
C TYR A 147 -2.86 9.05 -14.95
N GLN A 148 -3.18 10.22 -15.49
CA GLN A 148 -2.44 10.84 -16.59
C GLN A 148 -1.44 11.88 -16.12
N THR A 149 -1.72 12.52 -15.00
CA THR A 149 -0.90 13.62 -14.45
C THR A 149 -0.38 13.32 -13.04
N HIS A 150 -1.18 12.69 -12.21
CA HIS A 150 -0.80 12.41 -10.82
C HIS A 150 0.29 11.33 -10.75
N PRO A 151 1.29 11.43 -9.83
CA PRO A 151 2.37 10.45 -9.67
C PRO A 151 1.93 9.02 -9.31
N TYR A 152 0.66 8.80 -8.95
CA TYR A 152 0.13 7.44 -8.78
C TYR A 152 0.08 6.63 -10.09
N GLN A 153 0.44 7.24 -11.21
CA GLN A 153 0.55 6.58 -12.51
C GLN A 153 1.65 5.51 -12.57
N TRP A 154 2.65 5.54 -11.68
CA TRP A 154 3.65 4.47 -11.61
C TRP A 154 3.55 3.66 -10.32
N PRO A 155 3.92 2.37 -10.38
CA PRO A 155 3.96 1.52 -9.19
C PRO A 155 5.18 1.84 -8.32
N THR A 156 5.10 1.49 -7.04
CA THR A 156 6.15 1.72 -6.04
C THR A 156 7.51 1.11 -6.42
N ILE A 157 7.50 -0.02 -7.12
CA ILE A 157 8.72 -0.68 -7.58
C ILE A 157 9.44 0.10 -8.71
N GLY A 158 8.83 1.15 -9.22
CA GLY A 158 9.33 1.97 -10.31
C GLY A 158 8.62 1.70 -11.64
N LYS A 159 8.66 2.69 -12.52
CA LYS A 159 8.08 2.67 -13.86
C LYS A 159 8.89 1.79 -14.81
N GLU A 160 10.22 1.90 -14.71
CA GLU A 160 11.17 1.19 -15.59
C GLU A 160 12.37 0.68 -14.80
N LEU A 161 12.84 -0.50 -15.17
CA LEU A 161 14.01 -1.12 -14.55
C LEU A 161 15.28 -0.25 -14.70
N SER A 162 15.39 0.50 -15.79
CA SER A 162 16.50 1.41 -16.08
C SER A 162 16.64 2.53 -15.05
N HIS A 163 15.55 3.00 -14.44
CA HIS A 163 15.59 4.03 -13.41
C HIS A 163 16.36 3.56 -12.17
N ILE A 164 16.17 2.29 -11.78
CA ILE A 164 16.92 1.70 -10.67
C ILE A 164 18.35 1.34 -11.10
N ALA A 165 18.53 0.78 -12.31
CA ALA A 165 19.83 0.35 -12.80
C ALA A 165 20.83 1.53 -12.91
N ASN A 166 20.34 2.72 -13.25
CA ASN A 166 21.14 3.92 -13.45
C ASN A 166 21.22 4.84 -12.22
N ALA A 167 20.55 4.48 -11.11
CA ALA A 167 20.58 5.28 -9.88
C ALA A 167 22.02 5.50 -9.40
N THR A 168 22.40 6.75 -9.23
CA THR A 168 23.74 7.16 -8.77
C THR A 168 23.77 7.37 -7.26
N LEU A 169 24.95 7.27 -6.67
CA LEU A 169 25.11 7.53 -5.23
C LEU A 169 24.78 8.99 -4.86
N GLU A 170 24.99 9.93 -5.76
CA GLU A 170 24.65 11.36 -5.53
C GLU A 170 23.14 11.57 -5.48
N GLU A 171 22.38 10.96 -6.41
CA GLU A 171 20.90 11.01 -6.41
C GLU A 171 20.33 10.35 -5.17
N VAL A 172 20.88 9.19 -4.79
CA VAL A 172 20.50 8.48 -3.57
C VAL A 172 20.73 9.36 -2.34
N LYS A 173 21.90 9.99 -2.20
CA LYS A 173 22.17 10.92 -1.09
C LYS A 173 21.19 12.11 -1.10
N ALA A 174 20.96 12.71 -2.27
CA ALA A 174 20.05 13.84 -2.40
C ALA A 174 18.62 13.48 -1.96
N PHE A 175 18.13 12.30 -2.35
CA PHE A 175 16.80 11.81 -1.96
C PHE A 175 16.70 11.58 -0.44
N PHE A 176 17.73 10.96 0.16
CA PHE A 176 17.78 10.75 1.62
C PHE A 176 17.71 12.06 2.38
N PHE A 177 18.63 12.99 2.10
CA PHE A 177 18.70 14.26 2.82
C PHE A 177 17.49 15.15 2.59
N ARG A 178 16.78 14.95 1.49
CA ARG A 178 15.54 15.65 1.16
C ARG A 178 14.34 15.14 1.97
N PHE A 179 14.22 13.84 2.21
CA PHE A 179 12.98 13.24 2.72
C PHE A 179 13.11 12.49 4.04
N TYR A 180 14.26 11.88 4.33
CA TYR A 180 14.48 11.08 5.54
C TYR A 180 14.97 11.95 6.70
N ALA A 181 14.12 12.88 7.13
CA ALA A 181 14.41 13.88 8.15
C ALA A 181 13.52 13.67 9.37
N PRO A 182 13.96 14.04 10.59
CA PRO A 182 13.14 13.94 11.79
C PRO A 182 11.81 14.70 11.66
N ASN A 183 11.83 15.89 11.09
CA ASN A 183 10.62 16.69 10.87
C ASN A 183 9.69 16.19 9.75
N ASN A 184 10.09 15.14 9.03
CA ASN A 184 9.27 14.42 8.05
C ASN A 184 8.91 13.00 8.53
N ALA A 185 9.13 12.71 9.81
CA ALA A 185 8.93 11.39 10.39
C ALA A 185 7.98 11.42 11.59
N ILE A 186 7.36 10.28 11.83
CA ILE A 186 6.54 9.98 13.01
C ILE A 186 7.10 8.70 13.63
N LEU A 187 7.51 8.78 14.89
CA LEU A 187 7.89 7.64 15.71
C LEU A 187 6.69 7.24 16.57
N ALA A 188 6.10 6.08 16.31
CA ALA A 188 5.09 5.49 17.17
C ALA A 188 5.72 4.40 18.05
N VAL A 189 5.52 4.50 19.36
CA VAL A 189 6.05 3.56 20.35
C VAL A 189 4.89 2.98 21.16
N THR A 190 4.77 1.65 21.14
CA THR A 190 3.68 0.95 21.85
C THR A 190 4.20 -0.27 22.57
N GLY A 191 3.43 -0.75 23.55
CA GLY A 191 3.79 -1.92 24.36
C GLY A 191 4.21 -1.54 25.76
N ASN A 192 5.05 -2.37 26.38
CA ASN A 192 5.39 -2.23 27.79
C ASN A 192 6.50 -1.21 28.05
N ILE A 193 6.22 0.03 27.80
CA ILE A 193 7.12 1.17 28.08
C ILE A 193 6.28 2.35 28.55
N SER A 194 6.73 3.08 29.58
CA SER A 194 6.05 4.28 30.04
C SER A 194 6.27 5.45 29.07
N PHE A 195 5.37 6.43 29.10
CA PHE A 195 5.52 7.64 28.26
C PHE A 195 6.80 8.40 28.59
N GLU A 196 7.09 8.58 29.87
CA GLU A 196 8.27 9.29 30.36
C GLU A 196 9.56 8.64 29.86
N GLU A 197 9.62 7.31 29.88
CA GLU A 197 10.77 6.56 29.37
C GLU A 197 10.86 6.64 27.84
N ALA A 198 9.75 6.53 27.13
CA ALA A 198 9.72 6.69 25.66
C ALA A 198 10.21 8.08 25.26
N VAL A 199 9.78 9.15 25.96
CA VAL A 199 10.30 10.52 25.73
C VAL A 199 11.79 10.60 26.03
N ALA A 200 12.26 10.09 27.18
CA ALA A 200 13.66 10.14 27.54
C ALA A 200 14.58 9.42 26.53
N LEU A 201 14.17 8.25 26.05
CA LEU A 201 14.92 7.53 25.00
C LEU A 201 14.85 8.25 23.64
N THR A 202 13.71 8.81 23.29
CA THR A 202 13.57 9.58 22.05
C THR A 202 14.48 10.83 22.09
N GLU A 203 14.46 11.59 23.17
CA GLU A 203 15.36 12.74 23.35
C GLU A 203 16.84 12.32 23.32
N LYS A 204 17.21 11.25 24.04
CA LYS A 204 18.57 10.74 24.09
C LYS A 204 19.14 10.43 22.70
N TRP A 205 18.36 9.73 21.86
CA TRP A 205 18.86 9.18 20.62
C TRP A 205 18.57 10.06 19.39
N PHE A 206 17.46 10.76 19.35
CA PHE A 206 17.03 11.51 18.15
C PHE A 206 17.23 13.01 18.24
N ALA A 207 17.37 13.62 19.44
CA ALA A 207 17.41 15.09 19.56
C ALA A 207 18.62 15.73 18.86
N SER A 208 19.73 15.02 18.74
CA SER A 208 20.93 15.52 18.04
C SER A 208 20.85 15.47 16.51
N ILE A 209 19.86 14.78 15.95
CA ILE A 209 19.67 14.69 14.49
C ILE A 209 19.14 16.04 14.00
N PRO A 210 19.83 16.69 13.04
CA PRO A 210 19.41 18.02 12.62
C PRO A 210 18.06 18.03 11.90
N HIS A 211 17.29 19.07 12.15
CA HIS A 211 16.15 19.43 11.30
C HIS A 211 16.65 19.67 9.87
N ARG A 212 15.85 19.26 8.88
CA ARG A 212 16.18 19.44 7.45
C ARG A 212 15.06 20.18 6.73
N GLU A 213 15.41 20.89 5.66
CA GLU A 213 14.41 21.49 4.79
C GLU A 213 13.74 20.40 3.94
N VAL A 214 12.49 20.07 4.29
CA VAL A 214 11.66 19.15 3.49
C VAL A 214 10.82 20.00 2.53
N PRO A 215 10.89 19.73 1.21
CA PRO A 215 10.15 20.53 0.25
C PRO A 215 8.64 20.38 0.44
N LEU A 216 7.94 21.50 0.25
CA LEU A 216 6.48 21.46 0.18
C LEU A 216 6.06 20.67 -1.07
N ARG A 217 5.14 19.72 -0.88
CA ARG A 217 4.55 18.98 -1.99
C ARG A 217 3.67 19.90 -2.84
N ASN A 218 3.91 19.88 -4.12
CA ASN A 218 3.06 20.49 -5.12
C ASN A 218 2.83 19.47 -6.23
N LEU A 219 2.07 18.43 -5.91
CA LEU A 219 1.76 17.37 -6.86
C LEU A 219 0.69 17.83 -7.85
N PRO A 220 0.83 17.49 -9.13
CA PRO A 220 -0.21 17.74 -10.10
C PRO A 220 -1.47 16.97 -9.71
N GLN A 221 -2.62 17.63 -9.75
CA GLN A 221 -3.90 16.97 -9.50
C GLN A 221 -4.34 16.21 -10.73
N GLU A 222 -4.86 15.00 -10.54
CA GLU A 222 -5.53 14.28 -11.62
C GLU A 222 -6.82 15.00 -11.99
N GLN A 223 -7.04 15.18 -13.29
CA GLN A 223 -8.25 15.80 -13.79
C GLN A 223 -9.40 14.79 -13.80
N GLU A 224 -10.63 15.28 -13.63
CA GLU A 224 -11.81 14.43 -13.72
C GLU A 224 -11.84 13.72 -15.08
N GLN A 225 -11.98 12.39 -15.03
CA GLN A 225 -12.09 11.57 -16.22
C GLN A 225 -13.48 11.72 -16.85
N THR A 226 -13.52 12.06 -18.14
CA THR A 226 -14.76 12.34 -18.88
C THR A 226 -15.13 11.26 -19.91
N GLU A 227 -14.26 10.26 -20.10
CA GLU A 227 -14.49 9.14 -21.00
C GLU A 227 -13.85 7.87 -20.47
N GLU A 228 -14.44 6.71 -20.79
CA GLU A 228 -13.88 5.42 -20.43
C GLU A 228 -12.54 5.19 -21.13
N ARG A 229 -11.51 4.80 -20.37
CA ARG A 229 -10.20 4.47 -20.91
C ARG A 229 -10.02 2.96 -20.95
N ARG A 230 -9.56 2.44 -22.08
CA ARG A 230 -9.48 1.00 -22.32
C ARG A 230 -8.14 0.60 -22.91
N LEU A 231 -7.67 -0.58 -22.51
CA LEU A 231 -6.49 -1.21 -23.08
C LEU A 231 -6.75 -2.72 -23.23
N THR A 232 -6.30 -3.28 -24.34
CA THR A 232 -6.22 -4.74 -24.53
C THR A 232 -4.78 -5.13 -24.76
N VAL A 233 -4.30 -6.09 -24.00
CA VAL A 233 -2.96 -6.65 -24.17
C VAL A 233 -3.02 -8.16 -24.31
N GLU A 234 -2.04 -8.72 -25.03
CA GLU A 234 -1.83 -10.16 -25.14
C GLU A 234 -0.52 -10.52 -24.42
N ARG A 235 -0.58 -11.52 -23.56
CA ARG A 235 0.56 -11.99 -22.77
C ARG A 235 0.56 -13.51 -22.66
N ASN A 236 1.71 -14.09 -22.38
CA ASN A 236 1.82 -15.50 -22.09
C ASN A 236 1.35 -15.79 -20.65
N VAL A 237 0.04 -15.93 -20.49
CA VAL A 237 -0.61 -16.21 -19.19
C VAL A 237 -1.53 -17.39 -19.32
N PRO A 238 -1.84 -18.10 -18.20
CA PRO A 238 -2.65 -19.31 -18.24
C PRO A 238 -4.14 -19.07 -18.60
N LEU A 239 -4.68 -17.90 -18.27
CA LEU A 239 -6.08 -17.53 -18.48
C LEU A 239 -6.22 -16.07 -18.85
N ASP A 240 -7.29 -15.73 -19.57
CA ASP A 240 -7.70 -14.34 -19.71
C ASP A 240 -8.03 -13.73 -18.35
N ALA A 241 -7.82 -12.43 -18.20
CA ALA A 241 -8.17 -11.70 -16.99
C ALA A 241 -8.77 -10.33 -17.31
N LEU A 242 -9.76 -9.94 -16.53
CA LEU A 242 -10.41 -8.64 -16.57
C LEU A 242 -9.94 -7.80 -15.39
N PHE A 243 -9.47 -6.58 -15.65
CA PHE A 243 -9.16 -5.58 -14.63
C PHE A 243 -9.96 -4.32 -14.94
N MET A 244 -10.67 -3.83 -13.94
CA MET A 244 -11.42 -2.58 -14.00
C MET A 244 -11.01 -1.70 -12.83
N ALA A 245 -10.98 -0.40 -13.04
CA ALA A 245 -10.75 0.56 -11.97
C ALA A 245 -11.66 1.78 -12.14
N TYR A 246 -12.01 2.39 -11.01
CA TYR A 246 -12.79 3.62 -10.95
C TYR A 246 -12.13 4.58 -9.98
N HIS A 247 -12.05 5.87 -10.32
CA HIS A 247 -11.54 6.86 -9.39
C HIS A 247 -12.43 6.97 -8.15
N MET A 248 -11.78 7.12 -7.01
CA MET A 248 -12.43 7.33 -5.72
C MET A 248 -11.70 8.44 -4.93
N PRO A 249 -12.36 9.07 -3.97
CA PRO A 249 -11.74 10.10 -3.15
C PRO A 249 -10.64 9.54 -2.23
N ASP A 250 -9.85 10.46 -1.66
CA ASP A 250 -8.81 10.16 -0.69
C ASP A 250 -9.38 9.68 0.67
N HIS A 251 -8.49 9.16 1.52
CA HIS A 251 -8.85 8.57 2.82
C HIS A 251 -9.53 9.56 3.80
N ARG A 252 -9.33 10.87 3.66
CA ARG A 252 -9.94 11.89 4.53
C ARG A 252 -11.34 12.29 4.08
N HIS A 253 -11.75 11.90 2.89
CA HIS A 253 -13.08 12.22 2.36
C HIS A 253 -14.16 11.42 3.10
N PRO A 254 -15.31 12.02 3.45
CA PRO A 254 -16.39 11.33 4.16
C PRO A 254 -16.91 10.06 3.49
N ASP A 255 -16.89 10.01 2.15
CA ASP A 255 -17.36 8.86 1.38
C ASP A 255 -16.35 7.72 1.29
N TYR A 256 -15.10 7.89 1.73
CA TYR A 256 -14.09 6.83 1.71
C TYR A 256 -14.60 5.53 2.33
N TYR A 257 -15.23 5.62 3.49
CA TYR A 257 -15.76 4.47 4.21
C TYR A 257 -16.90 3.76 3.47
N ALA A 258 -17.68 4.51 2.69
CA ALA A 258 -18.72 3.94 1.84
C ALA A 258 -18.12 3.18 0.64
N PHE A 259 -17.03 3.68 0.05
CA PHE A 259 -16.28 2.95 -0.99
C PHE A 259 -15.71 1.63 -0.44
N ASP A 260 -15.14 1.65 0.75
CA ASP A 260 -14.59 0.44 1.35
C ASP A 260 -15.66 -0.59 1.66
N ILE A 261 -16.79 -0.17 2.28
CA ILE A 261 -17.95 -1.05 2.48
C ILE A 261 -18.49 -1.60 1.15
N LEU A 262 -18.55 -0.81 0.07
CA LEU A 262 -18.96 -1.30 -1.24
C LEU A 262 -18.04 -2.41 -1.76
N SER A 263 -16.74 -2.28 -1.56
CA SER A 263 -15.79 -3.33 -1.96
C SER A 263 -16.04 -4.62 -1.21
N ASP A 264 -16.33 -4.54 0.09
CA ASP A 264 -16.64 -5.69 0.94
C ASP A 264 -18.00 -6.33 0.60
N VAL A 265 -19.02 -5.54 0.31
CA VAL A 265 -20.31 -6.03 -0.20
C VAL A 265 -20.12 -6.83 -1.50
N LEU A 266 -19.26 -6.32 -2.40
CA LEU A 266 -18.99 -6.96 -3.67
C LEU A 266 -18.17 -8.23 -3.55
N SER A 267 -17.09 -8.25 -2.75
CA SER A 267 -16.14 -9.36 -2.85
C SER A 267 -15.62 -9.95 -1.54
N ASN A 268 -15.98 -9.42 -0.37
CA ASN A 268 -15.41 -9.93 0.88
C ASN A 268 -16.10 -11.20 1.40
N GLY A 269 -15.53 -12.36 1.02
CA GLY A 269 -15.95 -13.68 1.48
C GLY A 269 -17.00 -14.34 0.58
N ARG A 270 -17.32 -15.62 0.89
CA ARG A 270 -18.18 -16.45 0.04
C ARG A 270 -19.61 -15.95 -0.12
N SER A 271 -20.10 -15.16 0.81
CA SER A 271 -21.45 -14.58 0.78
C SER A 271 -21.52 -13.19 0.12
N SER A 272 -20.44 -12.69 -0.43
CA SER A 272 -20.39 -11.44 -1.17
C SER A 272 -21.05 -11.56 -2.56
N ARG A 273 -21.52 -10.45 -3.11
CA ARG A 273 -22.36 -10.43 -4.33
C ARG A 273 -21.66 -11.03 -5.54
N LEU A 274 -20.41 -10.61 -5.83
CA LEU A 274 -19.65 -11.15 -6.98
C LEU A 274 -19.40 -12.66 -6.83
N ASN A 275 -19.03 -13.10 -5.62
CA ASN A 275 -18.82 -14.53 -5.37
C ASN A 275 -20.10 -15.32 -5.57
N GLN A 276 -21.21 -14.92 -4.91
CA GLN A 276 -22.47 -15.65 -4.99
C GLN A 276 -23.03 -15.69 -6.41
N ARG A 277 -23.07 -14.52 -7.08
CA ARG A 277 -23.77 -14.41 -8.36
C ARG A 277 -22.91 -14.82 -9.54
N LEU A 278 -21.63 -14.35 -9.58
CA LEU A 278 -20.78 -14.56 -10.75
C LEU A 278 -19.92 -15.82 -10.68
N VAL A 279 -19.51 -16.24 -9.47
CA VAL A 279 -18.72 -17.46 -9.29
C VAL A 279 -19.63 -18.66 -9.05
N GLN A 280 -20.53 -18.61 -8.03
CA GLN A 280 -21.31 -19.79 -7.61
C GLN A 280 -22.51 -20.05 -8.52
N GLN A 281 -23.32 -19.03 -8.83
CA GLN A 281 -24.58 -19.20 -9.56
C GLN A 281 -24.39 -19.19 -11.08
N LYS A 282 -23.84 -18.09 -11.64
CA LYS A 282 -23.66 -17.93 -13.09
C LYS A 282 -22.40 -18.64 -13.62
N GLN A 283 -21.45 -18.99 -12.76
CA GLN A 283 -20.17 -19.65 -13.09
C GLN A 283 -19.37 -18.92 -14.21
N LEU A 284 -19.48 -17.60 -14.26
CA LEU A 284 -18.81 -16.78 -15.25
C LEU A 284 -17.34 -16.50 -14.90
N PHE A 285 -16.99 -16.60 -13.62
CA PHE A 285 -15.63 -16.39 -13.14
C PHE A 285 -15.15 -17.58 -12.31
N SER A 286 -13.88 -17.91 -12.43
CA SER A 286 -13.17 -18.81 -11.53
C SER A 286 -12.78 -18.09 -10.23
N SER A 287 -12.44 -16.80 -10.32
CA SER A 287 -12.20 -15.90 -9.20
C SER A 287 -12.51 -14.47 -9.61
N ILE A 288 -13.04 -13.69 -8.69
CA ILE A 288 -13.26 -12.25 -8.86
C ILE A 288 -13.19 -11.57 -7.51
N ASP A 289 -12.50 -10.42 -7.46
CA ASP A 289 -12.30 -9.62 -6.28
C ASP A 289 -12.58 -8.14 -6.56
N ALA A 290 -13.00 -7.41 -5.52
CA ALA A 290 -13.08 -5.96 -5.50
C ALA A 290 -12.40 -5.43 -4.23
N TYR A 291 -11.64 -4.36 -4.38
CA TYR A 291 -10.92 -3.71 -3.26
C TYR A 291 -10.64 -2.24 -3.59
N ILE A 292 -10.31 -1.47 -2.56
CA ILE A 292 -9.91 -0.08 -2.73
C ILE A 292 -8.41 0.10 -2.51
N SER A 293 -7.83 1.08 -3.16
CA SER A 293 -6.50 1.58 -2.82
C SER A 293 -6.65 2.72 -1.81
N GLY A 294 -6.40 2.43 -0.52
CA GLY A 294 -6.37 3.45 0.53
C GLY A 294 -5.17 4.37 0.33
N SER A 295 -5.41 5.63 -0.02
CA SER A 295 -4.35 6.57 -0.40
C SER A 295 -4.54 7.92 0.29
N VAL A 296 -3.45 8.66 0.51
CA VAL A 296 -3.48 10.04 1.02
C VAL A 296 -4.12 10.98 -0.01
N ASP A 297 -3.85 10.73 -1.30
CA ASP A 297 -4.51 11.39 -2.43
C ASP A 297 -5.58 10.47 -3.04
N ALA A 298 -6.36 10.98 -4.01
CA ALA A 298 -7.45 10.25 -4.63
C ALA A 298 -7.01 8.88 -5.17
N GLY A 299 -7.70 7.83 -4.76
CA GLY A 299 -7.36 6.44 -5.03
C GLY A 299 -8.20 5.81 -6.13
N LEU A 300 -8.17 4.48 -6.18
CA LEU A 300 -8.94 3.68 -7.14
C LEU A 300 -9.74 2.60 -6.42
N PHE A 301 -10.95 2.39 -6.88
CA PHE A 301 -11.75 1.20 -6.62
C PHE A 301 -11.44 0.18 -7.71
N HIS A 302 -10.92 -0.98 -7.34
CA HIS A 302 -10.48 -2.02 -8.25
C HIS A 302 -11.47 -3.18 -8.31
N ILE A 303 -11.64 -3.75 -9.49
CA ILE A 303 -12.28 -5.04 -9.70
C ILE A 303 -11.35 -5.87 -10.60
N SER A 304 -11.03 -7.06 -10.17
CA SER A 304 -10.17 -7.98 -10.92
C SER A 304 -10.75 -9.39 -10.93
N GLY A 305 -10.78 -10.04 -12.09
CA GLY A 305 -11.35 -11.37 -12.18
C GLY A 305 -10.78 -12.19 -13.33
N LYS A 306 -10.82 -13.51 -13.14
CA LYS A 306 -10.45 -14.48 -14.16
C LYS A 306 -11.73 -15.17 -14.64
N PRO A 307 -12.17 -14.94 -15.90
CA PRO A 307 -13.31 -15.61 -16.47
C PRO A 307 -13.16 -17.15 -16.46
N SER A 308 -14.28 -17.86 -16.36
CA SER A 308 -14.31 -19.30 -16.51
C SER A 308 -14.03 -19.71 -17.96
N ALA A 309 -13.60 -20.95 -18.19
CA ALA A 309 -13.35 -21.46 -19.52
C ALA A 309 -14.58 -21.30 -20.44
N GLY A 310 -14.36 -20.71 -21.61
CA GLY A 310 -15.42 -20.46 -22.60
C GLY A 310 -16.20 -19.16 -22.41
N VAL A 311 -15.93 -18.39 -21.36
CA VAL A 311 -16.50 -17.06 -21.12
C VAL A 311 -15.58 -16.01 -21.74
N THR A 312 -16.10 -15.14 -22.58
CA THR A 312 -15.31 -14.03 -23.17
C THR A 312 -15.14 -12.88 -22.17
N LEU A 313 -14.13 -12.04 -22.39
CA LEU A 313 -13.89 -10.84 -21.55
C LEU A 313 -15.06 -9.87 -21.63
N GLU A 314 -15.72 -9.77 -22.78
CA GLU A 314 -16.91 -8.94 -22.99
C GLU A 314 -18.10 -9.43 -22.16
N GLN A 315 -18.31 -10.76 -22.12
CA GLN A 315 -19.35 -11.37 -21.28
C GLN A 315 -19.05 -11.18 -19.81
N ALA A 316 -17.78 -11.35 -19.42
CA ALA A 316 -17.31 -11.15 -18.07
C ALA A 316 -17.50 -9.68 -17.61
N GLU A 317 -17.09 -8.72 -18.42
CA GLU A 317 -17.30 -7.28 -18.16
C GLU A 317 -18.80 -6.94 -18.03
N ALA A 318 -19.62 -7.40 -18.97
CA ALA A 318 -21.06 -7.16 -18.93
C ALA A 318 -21.70 -7.66 -17.63
N ALA A 319 -21.29 -8.84 -17.17
CA ALA A 319 -21.78 -9.40 -15.91
C ALA A 319 -21.33 -8.59 -14.67
N VAL A 320 -20.10 -8.07 -14.67
CA VAL A 320 -19.64 -7.17 -13.61
C VAL A 320 -20.44 -5.87 -13.62
N ARG A 321 -20.62 -5.26 -14.78
CA ARG A 321 -21.41 -4.02 -14.93
C ARG A 321 -22.85 -4.20 -14.46
N GLU A 322 -23.48 -5.34 -14.75
CA GLU A 322 -24.83 -5.66 -14.23
C GLU A 322 -24.88 -5.59 -12.70
N GLU A 323 -23.85 -6.12 -12.01
CA GLU A 323 -23.82 -6.08 -10.55
C GLU A 323 -23.53 -4.67 -10.01
N LEU A 324 -22.72 -3.87 -10.70
CA LEU A 324 -22.51 -2.46 -10.36
C LEU A 324 -23.77 -1.62 -10.58
N GLU A 325 -24.50 -1.85 -11.67
CA GLU A 325 -25.80 -1.19 -11.94
C GLU A 325 -26.82 -1.51 -10.85
N ARG A 326 -26.86 -2.74 -10.36
CA ARG A 326 -27.73 -3.09 -9.22
C ARG A 326 -27.41 -2.27 -7.98
N LEU A 327 -26.13 -2.03 -7.67
CA LEU A 327 -25.74 -1.17 -6.54
C LEU A 327 -26.15 0.29 -6.73
N GLN A 328 -26.25 0.76 -7.99
CA GLN A 328 -26.73 2.11 -8.29
C GLN A 328 -28.26 2.25 -8.19
N GLN A 329 -29.01 1.16 -8.42
CA GLN A 329 -30.46 1.16 -8.48
C GLN A 329 -31.12 0.71 -7.17
N GLU A 330 -30.55 -0.31 -6.52
CA GLU A 330 -31.10 -0.97 -5.36
C GLU A 330 -30.33 -0.58 -4.09
N LEU A 331 -31.01 -0.50 -2.96
CA LEU A 331 -30.36 -0.39 -1.67
C LEU A 331 -29.71 -1.71 -1.28
N VAL A 332 -28.57 -1.64 -0.62
CA VAL A 332 -27.98 -2.81 0.05
C VAL A 332 -28.91 -3.21 1.19
N ASP A 333 -29.20 -4.51 1.30
CA ASP A 333 -30.04 -5.06 2.36
C ASP A 333 -29.41 -4.79 3.74
N GLU A 334 -30.26 -4.50 4.73
CA GLU A 334 -29.81 -4.14 6.08
C GLU A 334 -28.97 -5.25 6.73
N GLN A 335 -29.34 -6.52 6.54
CA GLN A 335 -28.58 -7.66 7.08
C GLN A 335 -27.21 -7.80 6.39
N GLU A 336 -27.15 -7.55 5.08
CA GLU A 336 -25.90 -7.56 4.31
C GLU A 336 -24.97 -6.43 4.77
N LEU A 337 -25.50 -5.23 4.95
CA LEU A 337 -24.74 -4.07 5.44
C LEU A 337 -24.23 -4.30 6.87
N GLU A 338 -25.10 -4.78 7.77
CA GLU A 338 -24.70 -5.11 9.14
C GLU A 338 -23.62 -6.20 9.20
N LYS A 339 -23.73 -7.22 8.36
CA LYS A 339 -22.69 -8.26 8.25
C LYS A 339 -21.31 -7.67 7.93
N VAL A 340 -21.23 -6.74 6.95
CA VAL A 340 -19.98 -6.10 6.55
C VAL A 340 -19.44 -5.23 7.67
N LYS A 341 -20.29 -4.39 8.29
CA LYS A 341 -19.91 -3.54 9.42
C LYS A 341 -19.39 -4.36 10.60
N ASN A 342 -20.08 -5.45 10.95
CA ASN A 342 -19.67 -6.35 12.05
C ASN A 342 -18.31 -7.00 11.75
N LYS A 343 -18.06 -7.38 10.50
CA LYS A 343 -16.76 -7.93 10.09
C LYS A 343 -15.65 -6.90 10.23
N PHE A 344 -15.86 -5.67 9.77
CA PHE A 344 -14.90 -4.59 9.93
C PHE A 344 -14.58 -4.33 11.41
N GLU A 345 -15.61 -4.12 12.24
CA GLU A 345 -15.45 -3.88 13.68
C GLU A 345 -14.67 -5.03 14.35
N SER A 346 -15.02 -6.28 14.04
CA SER A 346 -14.31 -7.46 14.55
C SER A 346 -12.83 -7.44 14.14
N THR A 347 -12.53 -7.12 12.88
CA THR A 347 -11.15 -7.04 12.36
C THR A 347 -10.36 -5.95 13.09
N GLN A 348 -10.96 -4.79 13.34
CA GLN A 348 -10.33 -3.70 14.07
C GLN A 348 -10.07 -4.06 15.54
N ILE A 349 -11.06 -4.65 16.22
CA ILE A 349 -10.91 -5.06 17.63
C ILE A 349 -9.78 -6.08 17.76
N PHE A 350 -9.76 -7.12 16.93
CA PHE A 350 -8.71 -8.14 16.97
C PHE A 350 -7.35 -7.60 16.49
N GLY A 351 -7.34 -6.70 15.50
CA GLY A 351 -6.12 -6.04 15.04
C GLY A 351 -5.44 -5.21 16.14
N ASN A 352 -6.23 -4.53 16.95
CA ASN A 352 -5.75 -3.68 18.05
C ASN A 352 -5.24 -4.45 19.30
N ILE A 353 -5.38 -5.77 19.33
CA ILE A 353 -4.70 -6.62 20.33
C ILE A 353 -3.19 -6.67 20.07
N ASN A 354 -2.78 -6.53 18.82
CA ASN A 354 -1.37 -6.53 18.45
C ASN A 354 -0.77 -5.13 18.59
N TYR A 355 0.15 -4.98 19.55
CA TYR A 355 0.82 -3.71 19.84
C TYR A 355 1.57 -3.12 18.61
N LEU A 356 2.11 -3.96 17.71
CA LEU A 356 2.72 -3.48 16.46
C LEU A 356 1.68 -2.87 15.50
N ASN A 357 0.52 -3.50 15.36
CA ASN A 357 -0.57 -2.92 14.56
C ASN A 357 -1.02 -1.58 15.14
N VAL A 358 -1.09 -1.48 16.46
CA VAL A 358 -1.40 -0.21 17.14
C VAL A 358 -0.36 0.85 16.81
N ALA A 359 0.95 0.53 16.86
CA ALA A 359 2.02 1.46 16.51
C ALA A 359 1.90 1.95 15.06
N THR A 360 1.69 1.03 14.12
CA THR A 360 1.53 1.36 12.69
C THR A 360 0.32 2.26 12.45
N ASN A 361 -0.82 1.92 13.05
CA ASN A 361 -2.04 2.72 12.92
C ASN A 361 -1.90 4.10 13.57
N LEU A 362 -1.29 4.21 14.75
CA LEU A 362 -1.04 5.50 15.39
C LEU A 362 -0.17 6.41 14.50
N ALA A 363 0.90 5.87 13.90
CA ALA A 363 1.73 6.63 12.98
C ALA A 363 0.96 7.08 11.73
N TRP A 364 0.14 6.21 11.17
CA TRP A 364 -0.69 6.52 10.01
C TRP A 364 -1.73 7.61 10.30
N PHE A 365 -2.49 7.48 11.38
CA PHE A 365 -3.49 8.49 11.75
C PHE A 365 -2.86 9.82 12.18
N GLU A 366 -1.68 9.79 12.79
CA GLU A 366 -0.91 11.02 13.07
C GLU A 366 -0.46 11.71 11.79
N LEU A 367 -0.12 10.97 10.75
CA LEU A 367 0.19 11.53 9.42
C LEU A 367 -1.06 12.18 8.79
N LEU A 368 -2.22 11.55 8.91
CA LEU A 368 -3.49 12.06 8.36
C LEU A 368 -4.03 13.26 9.14
N GLY A 369 -3.51 13.53 10.33
CA GLY A 369 -3.85 14.68 11.14
C GLY A 369 -3.86 14.43 12.64
N ARG A 370 -4.48 13.34 13.11
CA ARG A 370 -4.61 13.03 14.55
C ARG A 370 -4.67 11.54 14.82
N ALA A 371 -3.74 11.03 15.63
CA ALA A 371 -3.70 9.62 16.01
C ALA A 371 -5.00 9.14 16.71
N GLU A 372 -5.71 10.02 17.45
CA GLU A 372 -6.99 9.67 18.08
C GLU A 372 -8.11 9.33 17.11
N ASP A 373 -7.98 9.73 15.84
CA ASP A 373 -8.98 9.40 14.83
C ASP A 373 -9.03 7.89 14.52
N MET A 374 -7.97 7.13 14.87
CA MET A 374 -7.97 5.69 14.88
C MET A 374 -9.13 5.10 15.73
N GLU A 375 -9.44 5.71 16.87
CA GLU A 375 -10.52 5.22 17.74
C GLU A 375 -11.93 5.51 17.18
N LYS A 376 -12.03 6.44 16.22
CA LYS A 376 -13.31 6.81 15.59
C LYS A 376 -13.63 6.00 14.33
N GLU A 377 -12.69 5.19 13.84
CA GLU A 377 -12.87 4.44 12.60
C GLU A 377 -14.11 3.55 12.66
N VAL A 378 -14.27 2.78 13.74
CA VAL A 378 -15.43 1.90 13.89
C VAL A 378 -16.75 2.70 13.82
N GLU A 379 -16.81 3.87 14.46
CA GLU A 379 -17.98 4.75 14.41
C GLU A 379 -18.25 5.26 12.98
N ARG A 380 -17.20 5.64 12.24
CA ARG A 380 -17.31 6.10 10.85
C ARG A 380 -17.87 5.01 9.93
N TYR A 381 -17.37 3.77 10.04
CA TYR A 381 -17.94 2.64 9.31
C TYR A 381 -19.37 2.32 9.74
N ARG A 382 -19.66 2.37 11.03
CA ARG A 382 -21.02 2.17 11.56
C ARG A 382 -22.01 3.22 11.07
N SER A 383 -21.58 4.44 10.84
CA SER A 383 -22.42 5.54 10.37
C SER A 383 -22.84 5.45 8.90
N VAL A 384 -22.16 4.64 8.07
CA VAL A 384 -22.48 4.50 6.66
C VAL A 384 -23.88 3.91 6.48
N THR A 385 -24.70 4.51 5.62
CA THR A 385 -26.06 4.05 5.32
C THR A 385 -26.19 3.40 3.95
N ALA A 386 -27.23 2.62 3.74
CA ALA A 386 -27.52 1.99 2.44
C ALA A 386 -27.78 3.05 1.35
N GLU A 387 -28.38 4.20 1.69
CA GLU A 387 -28.58 5.34 0.78
C GLU A 387 -27.25 5.96 0.37
N GLN A 388 -26.30 6.12 1.31
CA GLN A 388 -24.97 6.62 1.00
C GLN A 388 -24.23 5.66 0.07
N LEU A 389 -24.30 4.35 0.31
CA LEU A 389 -23.70 3.35 -0.57
C LEU A 389 -24.24 3.46 -2.00
N ARG A 390 -25.56 3.60 -2.17
CA ARG A 390 -26.17 3.80 -3.48
C ARG A 390 -25.71 5.09 -4.14
N THR A 391 -25.68 6.20 -3.41
CA THR A 391 -25.22 7.50 -3.91
C THR A 391 -23.77 7.43 -4.38
N VAL A 392 -22.91 6.81 -3.59
CA VAL A 392 -21.50 6.60 -3.94
C VAL A 392 -21.37 5.69 -5.16
N ALA A 393 -22.13 4.60 -5.23
CA ALA A 393 -22.13 3.72 -6.41
C ALA A 393 -22.56 4.45 -7.70
N GLN A 394 -23.57 5.34 -7.61
CA GLN A 394 -24.03 6.17 -8.74
C GLN A 394 -22.95 7.15 -9.23
N SER A 395 -22.18 7.72 -8.34
CA SER A 395 -21.09 8.64 -8.69
C SER A 395 -19.85 7.91 -9.22
N ALA A 396 -19.47 6.82 -8.57
CA ALA A 396 -18.24 6.08 -8.83
C ALA A 396 -18.30 5.23 -10.10
N PHE A 397 -19.36 4.43 -10.26
CA PHE A 397 -19.46 3.41 -11.31
C PHE A 397 -20.07 3.93 -12.61
N ARG A 398 -19.97 5.24 -12.85
CA ARG A 398 -20.26 5.82 -14.17
C ARG A 398 -19.26 5.29 -15.20
N LYS A 399 -19.71 5.05 -16.42
CA LYS A 399 -18.85 4.53 -17.48
C LYS A 399 -17.64 5.43 -17.72
N GLU A 400 -17.85 6.75 -17.71
CA GLU A 400 -16.83 7.77 -17.94
C GLU A 400 -15.72 7.76 -16.87
N ASN A 401 -16.02 7.34 -15.66
CA ASN A 401 -15.06 7.21 -14.56
C ASN A 401 -14.28 5.88 -14.59
N GLY A 402 -14.60 5.00 -15.54
CA GLY A 402 -14.08 3.66 -15.64
C GLY A 402 -12.79 3.54 -16.44
N VAL A 403 -11.93 2.64 -16.00
CA VAL A 403 -10.76 2.16 -16.73
C VAL A 403 -10.88 0.66 -16.87
N VAL A 404 -10.66 0.12 -18.07
CA VAL A 404 -10.81 -1.31 -18.37
C VAL A 404 -9.56 -1.83 -19.06
N LEU A 405 -8.98 -2.87 -18.48
CA LEU A 405 -7.86 -3.60 -19.06
C LEU A 405 -8.28 -5.05 -19.35
N TYR A 406 -8.31 -5.39 -20.63
CA TYR A 406 -8.42 -6.77 -21.10
C TYR A 406 -7.04 -7.39 -21.21
N TYR A 407 -6.80 -8.40 -20.42
CA TYR A 407 -5.55 -9.12 -20.38
C TYR A 407 -5.75 -10.51 -20.98
N LYS A 408 -5.39 -10.66 -22.26
CA LYS A 408 -5.65 -11.87 -23.04
C LYS A 408 -4.46 -12.82 -23.02
N THR A 409 -4.75 -14.10 -22.99
CA THR A 409 -3.74 -15.12 -23.24
C THR A 409 -3.36 -15.15 -24.72
N VAL A 410 -2.08 -15.36 -25.01
CA VAL A 410 -1.59 -15.52 -26.38
C VAL A 410 -2.19 -16.83 -26.96
N SER A 411 -2.98 -16.72 -28.01
CA SER A 411 -3.47 -17.90 -28.73
C SER A 411 -2.33 -18.46 -29.58
N TYR A 412 -1.71 -19.56 -29.14
CA TYR A 412 -0.78 -20.33 -29.96
C TYR A 412 -1.52 -21.05 -31.06
N THR A 413 -2.07 -20.35 -32.06
CA THR A 413 -2.69 -20.94 -33.23
C THR A 413 -1.68 -21.39 -34.30
N HIS A 414 -0.39 -21.24 -34.09
CA HIS A 414 0.64 -21.64 -35.05
C HIS A 414 1.87 -22.27 -34.40
N LEU A 415 1.72 -23.48 -33.87
CA LEU A 415 2.76 -24.51 -33.85
C LEU A 415 2.09 -25.88 -33.94
N ARG A 416 1.46 -26.16 -35.09
CA ARG A 416 1.42 -27.58 -35.51
C ARG A 416 2.86 -27.93 -35.76
N ALA A 417 3.43 -28.76 -34.90
CA ALA A 417 4.67 -29.45 -35.14
C ALA A 417 4.61 -30.05 -36.55
N HIS A 418 5.58 -29.75 -37.39
CA HIS A 418 5.93 -30.60 -38.49
C HIS A 418 6.26 -31.96 -37.84
N GLU A 419 5.31 -32.88 -37.88
CA GLU A 419 5.63 -34.31 -37.85
C GLU A 419 6.54 -34.55 -39.06
N THR A 420 7.85 -34.53 -38.84
CA THR A 420 8.79 -35.18 -39.72
C THR A 420 8.54 -36.66 -39.56
N VAL A 421 7.77 -37.20 -40.51
CA VAL A 421 7.79 -38.61 -40.84
C VAL A 421 9.22 -38.90 -41.27
N LEU A 422 9.97 -39.58 -40.43
CA LEU A 422 11.14 -40.34 -40.83
C LEU A 422 10.64 -41.72 -41.21
N ASP A 423 10.33 -41.89 -42.49
CA ASP A 423 10.43 -43.18 -43.15
C ASP A 423 11.92 -43.53 -43.24
N LEU A 424 12.30 -44.58 -42.53
CA LEU A 424 13.18 -45.71 -42.91
C LEU A 424 13.66 -46.44 -41.68
#